data_6fd05c79a89f4bea9a8c641517d04eeb
#
_entry.id   6fd05c79a89f4bea9a8c641517d04eeb
#
_cell.length_a   1.000
_cell.length_b   1.000
_cell.length_c   1.000
_cell.angle_alpha   90.00
_cell.angle_beta   90.00
_cell.angle_gamma   90.00
#
_symmetry.space_group_name_H-M   'P 1'
#
loop_
_entity.id
_entity.type
_entity.pdbx_description
1 polymer ?
#
loop_
_entity_poly.entity_id
_entity_poly.type
_entity_poly.pdbx_seq_one_letter_code
_entity_poly.pdbx_strand_id
1 'polypeptide(L)'
;MRLPWNIMQREAQPRASEPAARVEERSEFALSVRNLSTVFEDGSKTVHAVRDVSFDMRPTERLGVVGESGSGKSALALSILGLIEPPGKVLGGEILLDGRDIAKLSDRQLSAVRGKDIALVLQDPMSALDPVKTIGSQIVEAVVAHEPQLRRSAARKRAAELLREVDIPQAERRLDDYPHQYSGGMRQRVAIAIAIANNPRVLIADEPTTALDVTTQSQVLGLLDRLVEQHRTAVILITHNLGVVSDFCDSVAVMYAGRFVETSGVDHVFLNPTHPYSEALLKCVPNPERLAEGPLPAITGFPPDLAQLPGGCSFAPRCPVGREVAQCHEQAPRPHHVATASGPAEVECHFAEQRSAQVKV
;
A
#
# COMPACT_ATOMS: atom_id res chain seq x y z
N MET A 1 -84.25 -12.27 14.14
CA MET A 1 -83.80 -13.71 14.18
C MET A 1 -82.29 -13.75 14.13
N ARG A 2 -81.63 -14.41 15.07
CA ARG A 2 -80.24 -14.23 15.50
C ARG A 2 -79.30 -14.86 14.52
N LEU A 3 -78.20 -14.13 14.18
CA LEU A 3 -77.00 -14.61 13.54
C LEU A 3 -75.99 -15.05 14.62
N PRO A 4 -75.26 -16.20 14.51
CA PRO A 4 -74.10 -16.48 15.37
C PRO A 4 -72.82 -16.19 14.64
N TRP A 5 -72.05 -15.25 15.22
CA TRP A 5 -70.65 -15.05 14.90
C TRP A 5 -69.79 -16.04 15.65
N ASN A 6 -69.04 -16.86 14.92
CA ASN A 6 -67.98 -17.71 15.50
C ASN A 6 -66.68 -17.28 14.90
N ILE A 7 -65.92 -16.39 15.59
CA ILE A 7 -64.59 -15.99 15.29
C ILE A 7 -63.66 -17.03 15.90
N MET A 8 -63.13 -17.93 15.05
CA MET A 8 -61.98 -18.79 15.45
C MET A 8 -60.76 -17.89 15.65
N GLN A 9 -60.34 -17.78 16.90
CA GLN A 9 -59.01 -17.27 17.26
C GLN A 9 -57.97 -18.23 16.69
N ARG A 10 -57.26 -17.79 15.66
CA ARG A 10 -55.99 -18.40 15.26
C ARG A 10 -54.92 -17.83 16.18
N GLU A 11 -54.43 -18.65 17.11
CA GLU A 11 -53.22 -18.43 17.87
C GLU A 11 -52.06 -18.24 16.86
N ALA A 12 -51.44 -17.06 16.90
CA ALA A 12 -50.21 -16.79 16.17
C ALA A 12 -49.07 -17.56 16.82
N GLN A 13 -48.57 -18.57 16.15
CA GLN A 13 -47.33 -19.24 16.52
C GLN A 13 -46.16 -18.21 16.46
N PRO A 14 -45.29 -18.17 17.47
CA PRO A 14 -44.11 -17.28 17.42
C PRO A 14 -43.24 -17.71 16.26
N ARG A 15 -42.96 -16.79 15.33
CA ARG A 15 -41.97 -16.96 14.29
C ARG A 15 -40.63 -17.22 14.97
N ALA A 16 -39.99 -18.33 14.63
CA ALA A 16 -38.61 -18.61 14.99
C ALA A 16 -37.76 -17.38 14.63
N SER A 17 -37.08 -16.83 15.62
CA SER A 17 -36.11 -15.75 15.43
C SER A 17 -35.04 -16.23 14.43
N GLU A 18 -34.93 -15.55 13.30
CA GLU A 18 -33.79 -15.69 12.42
C GLU A 18 -32.51 -15.52 13.27
N PRO A 19 -31.48 -16.37 13.09
CA PRO A 19 -30.25 -16.18 13.80
C PRO A 19 -29.68 -14.81 13.41
N ALA A 20 -29.53 -13.95 14.42
CA ALA A 20 -28.86 -12.67 14.27
C ALA A 20 -27.53 -12.93 13.53
N ALA A 21 -27.37 -12.26 12.39
CA ALA A 21 -26.11 -12.27 11.68
C ALA A 21 -25.01 -11.95 12.71
N ARG A 22 -24.08 -12.88 12.90
CA ARG A 22 -22.89 -12.64 13.72
C ARG A 22 -22.25 -11.40 13.13
N VAL A 23 -22.27 -10.30 13.87
CA VAL A 23 -21.37 -9.17 13.66
C VAL A 23 -19.98 -9.79 13.93
N GLU A 24 -19.28 -10.18 12.86
CA GLU A 24 -17.87 -10.51 12.96
C GLU A 24 -17.22 -9.28 13.57
N GLU A 25 -16.66 -9.43 14.76
CA GLU A 25 -15.82 -8.39 15.38
C GLU A 25 -14.68 -8.16 14.39
N ARG A 26 -14.77 -7.04 13.65
CA ARG A 26 -13.72 -6.66 12.70
C ARG A 26 -12.45 -6.37 13.48
N SER A 27 -11.33 -6.86 12.99
CA SER A 27 -10.01 -6.56 13.54
C SER A 27 -9.81 -5.04 13.65
N GLU A 28 -9.10 -4.60 14.68
CA GLU A 28 -8.67 -3.20 14.83
C GLU A 28 -7.87 -2.72 13.60
N PHE A 29 -7.11 -3.64 12.99
CA PHE A 29 -6.27 -3.38 11.83
C PHE A 29 -6.84 -4.04 10.56
N ALA A 30 -6.83 -3.29 9.46
CA ALA A 30 -7.14 -3.83 8.14
C ALA A 30 -6.02 -4.74 7.63
N LEU A 31 -4.77 -4.39 7.94
CA LEU A 31 -3.58 -5.17 7.62
C LEU A 31 -2.58 -5.08 8.77
N SER A 32 -2.03 -6.24 9.18
CA SER A 32 -0.88 -6.32 10.08
C SER A 32 0.19 -7.20 9.45
N VAL A 33 1.38 -6.69 9.35
CA VAL A 33 2.56 -7.43 8.84
C VAL A 33 3.54 -7.61 10.00
N ARG A 34 4.09 -8.81 10.16
CA ARG A 34 5.03 -9.14 11.24
C ARG A 34 6.23 -9.88 10.68
N ASN A 35 7.41 -9.34 10.92
CA ASN A 35 8.72 -9.94 10.60
C ASN A 35 8.83 -10.48 9.17
N LEU A 36 8.20 -9.80 8.21
CA LEU A 36 8.19 -10.24 6.81
C LEU A 36 9.57 -10.13 6.20
N SER A 37 10.04 -11.23 5.61
CA SER A 37 11.35 -11.31 4.98
C SER A 37 11.27 -12.01 3.63
N THR A 38 11.91 -11.42 2.62
CA THR A 38 11.92 -11.92 1.23
C THR A 38 13.32 -11.82 0.64
N VAL A 39 13.73 -12.89 -0.02
CA VAL A 39 15.02 -12.99 -0.71
C VAL A 39 14.85 -13.36 -2.17
N PHE A 40 15.85 -13.03 -2.97
CA PHE A 40 16.02 -13.53 -4.33
C PHE A 40 17.38 -14.24 -4.40
N GLU A 41 17.37 -15.53 -4.81
CA GLU A 41 18.56 -16.38 -4.89
C GLU A 41 18.94 -16.59 -6.36
N ASP A 42 20.06 -15.97 -6.80
CA ASP A 42 20.60 -16.15 -8.14
C ASP A 42 22.00 -16.78 -8.05
N GLY A 43 22.04 -18.08 -8.25
CA GLY A 43 23.27 -18.87 -8.17
C GLY A 43 23.95 -18.74 -6.80
N SER A 44 25.07 -17.99 -6.73
CA SER A 44 25.83 -17.80 -5.50
C SER A 44 25.45 -16.56 -4.69
N LYS A 45 24.52 -15.74 -5.18
CA LYS A 45 24.12 -14.48 -4.53
C LYS A 45 22.72 -14.58 -3.96
N THR A 46 22.57 -14.14 -2.71
CA THR A 46 21.25 -13.97 -2.06
C THR A 46 21.02 -12.49 -1.83
N VAL A 47 20.01 -11.95 -2.49
CA VAL A 47 19.59 -10.55 -2.35
C VAL A 47 18.47 -10.50 -1.31
N HIS A 48 18.68 -9.82 -0.20
CA HIS A 48 17.71 -9.64 0.88
C HIS A 48 16.82 -8.42 0.60
N ALA A 49 15.78 -8.60 -0.22
CA ALA A 49 14.95 -7.50 -0.70
C ALA A 49 13.98 -6.94 0.37
N VAL A 50 13.49 -7.79 1.28
CA VAL A 50 12.69 -7.41 2.44
C VAL A 50 13.28 -8.11 3.65
N ARG A 51 13.48 -7.37 4.75
CA ARG A 51 14.20 -7.82 5.92
C ARG A 51 13.47 -7.44 7.18
N ASP A 52 12.75 -8.38 7.78
CA ASP A 52 12.14 -8.23 9.10
C ASP A 52 11.21 -7.00 9.19
N VAL A 53 10.36 -6.81 8.16
CA VAL A 53 9.44 -5.67 8.10
C VAL A 53 8.18 -5.96 8.90
N SER A 54 7.83 -5.03 9.80
CA SER A 54 6.62 -5.11 10.62
C SER A 54 5.90 -3.76 10.63
N PHE A 55 4.57 -3.77 10.50
CA PHE A 55 3.71 -2.58 10.63
C PHE A 55 2.24 -2.97 10.76
N ASP A 56 1.45 -2.02 11.23
CA ASP A 56 0.00 -2.12 11.31
C ASP A 56 -0.65 -1.01 10.48
N MET A 57 -1.81 -1.31 9.90
CA MET A 57 -2.65 -0.33 9.22
C MET A 57 -4.08 -0.40 9.72
N ARG A 58 -4.65 0.72 10.12
CA ARG A 58 -6.07 0.82 10.43
C ARG A 58 -6.93 0.89 9.16
N PRO A 59 -8.23 0.57 9.27
CA PRO A 59 -9.16 0.85 8.18
C PRO A 59 -9.11 2.34 7.77
N THR A 60 -9.09 2.60 6.46
CA THR A 60 -9.00 3.94 5.85
C THR A 60 -7.65 4.66 6.03
N GLU A 61 -6.68 4.06 6.69
CA GLU A 61 -5.35 4.64 6.83
C GLU A 61 -4.61 4.68 5.48
N ARG A 62 -3.87 5.76 5.25
CA ARG A 62 -3.02 5.98 4.09
C ARG A 62 -1.56 5.93 4.53
N LEU A 63 -0.91 4.79 4.29
CA LEU A 63 0.50 4.59 4.61
C LEU A 63 1.37 4.89 3.38
N GLY A 64 2.25 5.88 3.46
CA GLY A 64 3.29 6.12 2.47
C GLY A 64 4.50 5.23 2.71
N VAL A 65 4.94 4.47 1.71
CA VAL A 65 6.22 3.73 1.75
C VAL A 65 7.19 4.41 0.80
N VAL A 66 8.24 5.03 1.36
CA VAL A 66 9.21 5.84 0.62
C VAL A 66 10.63 5.32 0.76
N GLY A 67 11.50 5.69 -0.17
CA GLY A 67 12.92 5.33 -0.16
C GLY A 67 13.51 5.36 -1.56
N GLU A 68 14.84 5.24 -1.66
CA GLU A 68 15.55 5.19 -2.94
C GLU A 68 15.10 3.99 -3.80
N SER A 69 15.35 4.06 -5.12
CA SER A 69 15.15 2.91 -6.01
C SER A 69 15.99 1.72 -5.52
N GLY A 70 15.42 0.52 -5.58
CA GLY A 70 16.07 -0.69 -5.06
C GLY A 70 16.03 -0.86 -3.54
N SER A 71 15.34 0.00 -2.77
CA SER A 71 15.23 -0.18 -1.30
C SER A 71 14.34 -1.36 -0.86
N GLY A 72 13.57 -1.98 -1.77
CA GLY A 72 12.73 -3.15 -1.49
C GLY A 72 11.22 -2.89 -1.52
N LYS A 73 10.75 -1.68 -1.84
CA LYS A 73 9.33 -1.26 -1.75
C LYS A 73 8.38 -2.15 -2.59
N SER A 74 8.67 -2.33 -3.88
CA SER A 74 7.85 -3.19 -4.74
C SER A 74 7.93 -4.67 -4.34
N ALA A 75 9.12 -5.12 -3.85
CA ALA A 75 9.26 -6.47 -3.31
C ALA A 75 8.40 -6.67 -2.06
N LEU A 76 8.26 -5.65 -1.20
CA LEU A 76 7.34 -5.66 -0.06
C LEU A 76 5.88 -5.82 -0.51
N ALA A 77 5.43 -5.02 -1.50
CA ALA A 77 4.08 -5.12 -2.06
C ALA A 77 3.78 -6.54 -2.60
N LEU A 78 4.70 -7.07 -3.42
CA LEU A 78 4.55 -8.41 -3.99
C LEU A 78 4.62 -9.50 -2.92
N SER A 79 5.42 -9.32 -1.87
CA SER A 79 5.50 -10.28 -0.75
C SER A 79 4.19 -10.34 0.03
N ILE A 80 3.57 -9.19 0.33
CA ILE A 80 2.27 -9.11 1.01
C ILE A 80 1.19 -9.84 0.22
N LEU A 81 1.23 -9.74 -1.11
CA LEU A 81 0.27 -10.38 -2.00
C LEU A 81 0.61 -11.85 -2.32
N GLY A 82 1.77 -12.35 -1.87
CA GLY A 82 2.25 -13.69 -2.27
C GLY A 82 2.49 -13.82 -3.77
N LEU A 83 2.98 -12.74 -4.41
CA LEU A 83 3.28 -12.67 -5.85
C LEU A 83 4.79 -12.67 -6.14
N ILE A 84 5.61 -13.12 -5.20
CA ILE A 84 7.04 -13.30 -5.42
C ILE A 84 7.27 -14.53 -6.28
N GLU A 85 7.81 -14.32 -7.48
CA GLU A 85 8.13 -15.38 -8.42
C GLU A 85 9.56 -15.90 -8.22
N PRO A 86 9.83 -17.19 -8.51
CA PRO A 86 11.18 -17.72 -8.53
C PRO A 86 12.12 -16.89 -9.43
N PRO A 87 13.38 -16.64 -9.02
CA PRO A 87 14.10 -17.24 -7.91
C PRO A 87 13.84 -16.57 -6.54
N GLY A 88 12.84 -15.70 -6.42
CA GLY A 88 12.45 -15.07 -5.18
C GLY A 88 11.64 -16.02 -4.28
N LYS A 89 11.75 -15.83 -2.96
CA LYS A 89 10.95 -16.54 -1.97
C LYS A 89 10.74 -15.70 -0.71
N VAL A 90 9.55 -15.80 -0.13
CA VAL A 90 9.27 -15.30 1.20
C VAL A 90 9.83 -16.29 2.21
N LEU A 91 10.74 -15.85 3.07
CA LEU A 91 11.40 -16.70 4.06
C LEU A 91 10.54 -16.93 5.30
N GLY A 92 9.71 -15.96 5.66
CA GLY A 92 8.86 -16.01 6.84
C GLY A 92 8.18 -14.68 7.12
N GLY A 93 7.43 -14.67 8.20
CA GLY A 93 6.60 -13.57 8.65
C GLY A 93 5.12 -13.94 8.68
N GLU A 94 4.31 -13.06 9.24
CA GLU A 94 2.84 -13.17 9.25
C GLU A 94 2.24 -11.98 8.53
N ILE A 95 1.15 -12.22 7.79
CA ILE A 95 0.39 -11.20 7.09
C ILE A 95 -1.07 -11.38 7.47
N LEU A 96 -1.54 -10.58 8.40
CA LEU A 96 -2.90 -10.65 8.92
C LEU A 96 -3.78 -9.62 8.20
N LEU A 97 -4.69 -10.09 7.37
CA LEU A 97 -5.68 -9.27 6.68
C LEU A 97 -7.03 -9.42 7.42
N ASP A 98 -7.55 -8.35 8.01
CA ASP A 98 -8.70 -8.39 8.93
C ASP A 98 -8.54 -9.50 10.02
N GLY A 99 -7.32 -9.69 10.54
CA GLY A 99 -7.00 -10.71 11.57
C GLY A 99 -6.78 -12.13 11.02
N ARG A 100 -6.97 -12.38 9.72
CA ARG A 100 -6.73 -13.67 9.08
C ARG A 100 -5.32 -13.72 8.50
N ASP A 101 -4.51 -14.69 8.90
CA ASP A 101 -3.17 -14.89 8.33
C ASP A 101 -3.27 -15.42 6.90
N ILE A 102 -2.86 -14.59 5.94
CA ILE A 102 -2.85 -14.92 4.51
C ILE A 102 -1.51 -15.46 4.04
N ALA A 103 -0.42 -15.31 4.82
CA ALA A 103 0.90 -15.82 4.46
C ALA A 103 0.94 -17.37 4.39
N LYS A 104 0.06 -18.04 5.13
CA LYS A 104 -0.04 -19.51 5.19
C LYS A 104 -1.00 -20.11 4.15
N LEU A 105 -1.64 -19.28 3.35
CA LEU A 105 -2.59 -19.73 2.35
C LEU A 105 -1.89 -20.32 1.13
N SER A 106 -2.49 -21.39 0.57
CA SER A 106 -2.09 -21.89 -0.75
C SER A 106 -2.41 -20.88 -1.85
N ASP A 107 -1.75 -20.95 -2.99
CA ASP A 107 -1.98 -20.02 -4.11
C ASP A 107 -3.46 -20.01 -4.55
N ARG A 108 -4.13 -21.15 -4.57
CA ARG A 108 -5.57 -21.24 -4.84
C ARG A 108 -6.42 -20.48 -3.82
N GLN A 109 -6.02 -20.47 -2.54
CA GLN A 109 -6.72 -19.72 -1.49
C GLN A 109 -6.39 -18.23 -1.59
N LEU A 110 -5.13 -17.87 -1.91
CA LEU A 110 -4.72 -16.50 -2.18
C LEU A 110 -5.44 -15.89 -3.37
N SER A 111 -5.72 -16.67 -4.44
CA SER A 111 -6.52 -16.20 -5.57
C SER A 111 -7.93 -15.75 -5.17
N ALA A 112 -8.50 -16.31 -4.10
CA ALA A 112 -9.81 -15.88 -3.60
C ALA A 112 -9.72 -14.57 -2.76
N VAL A 113 -8.53 -14.17 -2.31
CA VAL A 113 -8.26 -12.97 -1.50
C VAL A 113 -7.78 -11.81 -2.38
N ARG A 114 -6.87 -12.12 -3.34
CA ARG A 114 -6.34 -11.14 -4.29
C ARG A 114 -7.45 -10.57 -5.16
N GLY A 115 -7.51 -9.25 -5.30
CA GLY A 115 -8.54 -8.54 -6.06
C GLY A 115 -9.90 -8.41 -5.35
N LYS A 116 -10.12 -9.14 -4.24
CA LYS A 116 -11.33 -9.06 -3.43
C LYS A 116 -11.09 -8.35 -2.11
N ASP A 117 -10.16 -8.85 -1.31
CA ASP A 117 -9.89 -8.32 0.03
C ASP A 117 -8.64 -7.43 0.04
N ILE A 118 -7.66 -7.75 -0.80
CA ILE A 118 -6.47 -6.93 -1.05
C ILE A 118 -6.19 -6.84 -2.55
N ALA A 119 -5.91 -5.63 -3.05
CA ALA A 119 -5.66 -5.37 -4.46
C ALA A 119 -4.37 -4.57 -4.69
N LEU A 120 -3.84 -4.65 -5.92
CA LEU A 120 -2.62 -3.97 -6.35
C LEU A 120 -2.90 -3.13 -7.60
N VAL A 121 -2.43 -1.89 -7.58
CA VAL A 121 -2.25 -1.05 -8.77
C VAL A 121 -0.76 -1.04 -9.09
N LEU A 122 -0.39 -1.54 -10.26
CA LEU A 122 0.99 -1.61 -10.73
C LEU A 122 1.49 -0.24 -11.23
N GLN A 123 2.80 -0.05 -11.18
CA GLN A 123 3.50 1.15 -11.61
C GLN A 123 3.21 1.52 -13.08
N ASP A 124 3.22 0.55 -13.96
CA ASP A 124 2.92 0.76 -15.39
C ASP A 124 1.54 0.21 -15.76
N PRO A 125 0.57 1.09 -16.05
CA PRO A 125 -0.76 0.66 -16.46
C PRO A 125 -0.77 -0.11 -17.79
N MET A 126 0.28 0.01 -18.62
CA MET A 126 0.37 -0.76 -19.87
C MET A 126 0.69 -2.22 -19.61
N SER A 127 1.46 -2.53 -18.57
CA SER A 127 1.71 -3.91 -18.16
C SER A 127 0.51 -4.54 -17.43
N ALA A 128 -0.38 -3.71 -16.88
CA ALA A 128 -1.58 -4.17 -16.18
C ALA A 128 -2.77 -4.45 -17.12
N LEU A 129 -2.81 -3.83 -18.31
CA LEU A 129 -3.93 -3.93 -19.26
C LEU A 129 -3.56 -4.78 -20.47
N ASP A 130 -4.40 -5.76 -20.80
CA ASP A 130 -4.26 -6.57 -22.01
C ASP A 130 -4.60 -5.71 -23.25
N PRO A 131 -3.64 -5.44 -24.16
CA PRO A 131 -3.85 -4.54 -25.29
C PRO A 131 -4.84 -5.06 -26.34
N VAL A 132 -5.13 -6.37 -26.35
CA VAL A 132 -6.03 -7.00 -27.33
C VAL A 132 -7.43 -7.27 -26.78
N LYS A 133 -7.68 -6.91 -25.51
CA LYS A 133 -9.00 -6.96 -24.90
C LYS A 133 -9.58 -5.56 -24.74
N THR A 134 -10.92 -5.42 -24.86
CA THR A 134 -11.59 -4.15 -24.54
C THR A 134 -11.53 -3.86 -23.06
N ILE A 135 -11.56 -2.58 -22.69
CA ILE A 135 -11.56 -2.14 -21.28
C ILE A 135 -12.72 -2.76 -20.50
N GLY A 136 -13.93 -2.76 -21.10
CA GLY A 136 -15.10 -3.36 -20.45
C GLY A 136 -14.96 -4.85 -20.20
N SER A 137 -14.29 -5.60 -21.11
CA SER A 137 -14.07 -7.03 -20.89
C SER A 137 -13.13 -7.30 -19.72
N GLN A 138 -12.10 -6.49 -19.54
CA GLN A 138 -11.13 -6.65 -18.46
C GLN A 138 -11.72 -6.28 -17.08
N ILE A 139 -12.52 -5.21 -17.01
CA ILE A 139 -13.23 -4.86 -15.78
C ILE A 139 -14.28 -5.93 -15.43
N VAL A 140 -15.04 -6.42 -16.41
CA VAL A 140 -16.01 -7.51 -16.21
C VAL A 140 -15.31 -8.76 -15.71
N GLU A 141 -14.14 -9.12 -16.26
CA GLU A 141 -13.34 -10.26 -15.81
C GLU A 141 -12.97 -10.12 -14.33
N ALA A 142 -12.51 -8.93 -13.89
CA ALA A 142 -12.20 -8.67 -12.50
C ALA A 142 -13.42 -8.79 -11.57
N VAL A 143 -14.58 -8.27 -11.99
CA VAL A 143 -15.83 -8.36 -11.22
C VAL A 143 -16.28 -9.81 -11.08
N VAL A 144 -16.34 -10.59 -12.18
CA VAL A 144 -16.88 -11.97 -12.15
C VAL A 144 -15.90 -12.97 -11.55
N ALA A 145 -14.62 -12.64 -11.45
CA ALA A 145 -13.63 -13.51 -10.80
C ALA A 145 -14.04 -13.88 -9.36
N HIS A 146 -14.72 -12.97 -8.65
CA HIS A 146 -15.20 -13.18 -7.28
C HIS A 146 -16.73 -13.31 -7.18
N GLU A 147 -17.47 -13.01 -8.25
CA GLU A 147 -18.92 -13.16 -8.35
C GLU A 147 -19.33 -13.99 -9.59
N PRO A 148 -18.96 -15.27 -9.66
CA PRO A 148 -19.15 -16.07 -10.87
C PRO A 148 -20.62 -16.29 -11.26
N GLN A 149 -21.55 -16.10 -10.32
CA GLN A 149 -23.00 -16.18 -10.54
C GLN A 149 -23.58 -14.90 -11.16
N LEU A 150 -22.80 -13.79 -11.22
CA LEU A 150 -23.30 -12.52 -11.74
C LEU A 150 -23.57 -12.61 -13.24
N ARG A 151 -24.78 -12.23 -13.66
CA ARG A 151 -25.13 -12.20 -15.09
C ARG A 151 -24.24 -11.20 -15.84
N ARG A 152 -23.81 -11.57 -17.04
CA ARG A 152 -22.92 -10.75 -17.87
C ARG A 152 -23.44 -9.31 -18.09
N SER A 153 -24.77 -9.12 -18.22
CA SER A 153 -25.36 -7.77 -18.33
C SER A 153 -25.21 -6.95 -17.06
N ALA A 154 -25.32 -7.58 -15.88
CA ALA A 154 -25.13 -6.91 -14.59
C ALA A 154 -23.64 -6.59 -14.36
N ALA A 155 -22.73 -7.51 -14.70
CA ALA A 155 -21.29 -7.27 -14.65
C ALA A 155 -20.85 -6.11 -15.56
N ARG A 156 -21.42 -6.02 -16.79
CA ARG A 156 -21.16 -4.92 -17.71
C ARG A 156 -21.71 -3.58 -17.16
N LYS A 157 -22.88 -3.58 -16.50
CA LYS A 157 -23.41 -2.40 -15.82
C LYS A 157 -22.47 -1.95 -14.70
N ARG A 158 -22.01 -2.90 -13.86
CA ARG A 158 -21.03 -2.61 -12.80
C ARG A 158 -19.72 -2.06 -13.38
N ALA A 159 -19.24 -2.58 -14.49
CA ALA A 159 -18.06 -2.07 -15.19
C ALA A 159 -18.24 -0.60 -15.63
N ALA A 160 -19.41 -0.22 -16.14
CA ALA A 160 -19.71 1.18 -16.47
C ALA A 160 -19.78 2.07 -15.21
N GLU A 161 -20.32 1.57 -14.12
CA GLU A 161 -20.34 2.27 -12.81
C GLU A 161 -18.91 2.51 -12.33
N LEU A 162 -18.03 1.51 -12.35
CA LEU A 162 -16.62 1.63 -11.99
C LEU A 162 -15.89 2.67 -12.84
N LEU A 163 -16.12 2.69 -14.16
CA LEU A 163 -15.54 3.72 -15.02
C LEU A 163 -16.00 5.14 -14.66
N ARG A 164 -17.26 5.30 -14.21
CA ARG A 164 -17.75 6.61 -13.72
C ARG A 164 -17.11 6.97 -12.38
N GLU A 165 -16.96 6.01 -11.46
CA GLU A 165 -16.30 6.21 -10.17
C GLU A 165 -14.87 6.74 -10.33
N VAL A 166 -14.17 6.31 -11.41
CA VAL A 166 -12.82 6.79 -11.73
C VAL A 166 -12.80 7.96 -12.73
N ASP A 167 -13.89 8.69 -12.88
CA ASP A 167 -14.04 9.87 -13.73
C ASP A 167 -13.70 9.62 -15.22
N ILE A 168 -14.02 8.45 -15.77
CA ILE A 168 -13.92 8.22 -17.21
C ILE A 168 -15.17 8.76 -17.91
N PRO A 169 -15.04 9.76 -18.80
CA PRO A 169 -16.18 10.35 -19.50
C PRO A 169 -16.81 9.33 -20.45
N GLN A 170 -18.14 9.39 -20.64
CA GLN A 170 -18.87 8.50 -21.54
C GLN A 170 -18.63 7.00 -21.25
N ALA A 171 -18.66 6.62 -19.97
CA ALA A 171 -18.27 5.31 -19.45
C ALA A 171 -18.87 4.14 -20.24
N GLU A 172 -20.19 4.19 -20.56
CA GLU A 172 -20.89 3.13 -21.29
C GLU A 172 -20.33 2.86 -22.68
N ARG A 173 -20.00 3.93 -23.41
CA ARG A 173 -19.43 3.86 -24.75
C ARG A 173 -17.98 3.34 -24.68
N ARG A 174 -17.25 3.85 -23.69
CA ARG A 174 -15.84 3.55 -23.49
C ARG A 174 -15.53 2.11 -23.10
N LEU A 175 -16.53 1.34 -22.62
CA LEU A 175 -16.36 -0.09 -22.34
C LEU A 175 -15.89 -0.90 -23.57
N ASP A 176 -16.24 -0.46 -24.78
CA ASP A 176 -15.90 -1.16 -26.03
C ASP A 176 -14.56 -0.70 -26.62
N ASP A 177 -13.94 0.35 -26.05
CA ASP A 177 -12.64 0.82 -26.48
C ASP A 177 -11.51 -0.08 -25.94
N TYR A 178 -10.36 -0.05 -26.65
CA TYR A 178 -9.14 -0.78 -26.26
C TYR A 178 -8.19 0.16 -25.49
N PRO A 179 -7.22 -0.40 -24.72
CA PRO A 179 -6.27 0.39 -23.94
C PRO A 179 -5.52 1.47 -24.73
N HIS A 180 -5.15 1.18 -26.00
CA HIS A 180 -4.42 2.14 -26.85
C HIS A 180 -5.25 3.40 -27.23
N GLN A 181 -6.58 3.34 -27.09
CA GLN A 181 -7.48 4.48 -27.33
C GLN A 181 -7.63 5.40 -26.12
N TYR A 182 -6.99 5.07 -24.99
CA TYR A 182 -7.00 5.84 -23.75
C TYR A 182 -5.69 6.62 -23.57
N SER A 183 -5.75 7.81 -22.97
CA SER A 183 -4.55 8.52 -22.52
C SER A 183 -3.86 7.79 -21.37
N GLY A 184 -2.63 8.14 -21.03
CA GLY A 184 -1.89 7.55 -19.90
C GLY A 184 -2.66 7.66 -18.59
N GLY A 185 -3.15 8.85 -18.24
CA GLY A 185 -3.96 9.05 -17.04
C GLY A 185 -5.30 8.30 -17.06
N MET A 186 -5.93 8.15 -18.23
CA MET A 186 -7.14 7.32 -18.33
C MET A 186 -6.85 5.84 -18.11
N ARG A 187 -5.73 5.32 -18.64
CA ARG A 187 -5.32 3.93 -18.40
C ARG A 187 -5.04 3.69 -16.93
N GLN A 188 -4.40 4.63 -16.24
CA GLN A 188 -4.16 4.56 -14.80
C GLN A 188 -5.48 4.50 -14.03
N ARG A 189 -6.46 5.35 -14.37
CA ARG A 189 -7.79 5.31 -13.76
C ARG A 189 -8.52 3.98 -14.02
N VAL A 190 -8.35 3.39 -15.19
CA VAL A 190 -8.89 2.04 -15.49
C VAL A 190 -8.22 0.96 -14.64
N ALA A 191 -6.89 1.01 -14.48
CA ALA A 191 -6.17 0.09 -13.59
C ALA A 191 -6.68 0.21 -12.14
N ILE A 192 -6.93 1.43 -11.66
CA ILE A 192 -7.57 1.67 -10.36
C ILE A 192 -8.98 1.09 -10.34
N ALA A 193 -9.81 1.31 -11.38
CA ALA A 193 -11.17 0.75 -11.46
C ALA A 193 -11.18 -0.79 -11.36
N ILE A 194 -10.22 -1.45 -12.01
CA ILE A 194 -10.04 -2.90 -11.92
C ILE A 194 -9.66 -3.31 -10.49
N ALA A 195 -8.73 -2.60 -9.86
CA ALA A 195 -8.27 -2.90 -8.52
C ALA A 195 -9.38 -2.75 -7.46
N ILE A 196 -10.27 -1.76 -7.61
CA ILE A 196 -11.38 -1.53 -6.65
C ILE A 196 -12.68 -2.28 -7.01
N ALA A 197 -12.70 -3.07 -8.08
CA ALA A 197 -13.92 -3.68 -8.63
C ALA A 197 -14.74 -4.46 -7.58
N ASN A 198 -14.07 -5.07 -6.62
CA ASN A 198 -14.66 -5.88 -5.54
C ASN A 198 -14.55 -5.23 -4.15
N ASN A 199 -14.32 -3.93 -4.06
CA ASN A 199 -14.25 -3.15 -2.82
C ASN A 199 -13.21 -3.70 -1.81
N PRO A 200 -11.92 -3.76 -2.17
CA PRO A 200 -10.90 -4.35 -1.32
C PRO A 200 -10.74 -3.60 0.00
N ARG A 201 -10.38 -4.32 1.06
CA ARG A 201 -10.05 -3.75 2.36
C ARG A 201 -8.74 -2.98 2.35
N VAL A 202 -7.78 -3.45 1.54
CA VAL A 202 -6.47 -2.86 1.37
C VAL A 202 -6.16 -2.70 -0.12
N LEU A 203 -5.72 -1.52 -0.51
CA LEU A 203 -5.22 -1.22 -1.85
C LEU A 203 -3.73 -0.88 -1.76
N ILE A 204 -2.89 -1.62 -2.45
CA ILE A 204 -1.49 -1.28 -2.62
C ILE A 204 -1.35 -0.56 -3.96
N ALA A 205 -0.84 0.66 -3.94
CA ALA A 205 -0.60 1.46 -5.14
C ALA A 205 0.92 1.67 -5.31
N ASP A 206 1.52 0.89 -6.21
CA ASP A 206 2.96 0.97 -6.47
C ASP A 206 3.23 1.99 -7.57
N GLU A 207 3.76 3.14 -7.19
CA GLU A 207 4.07 4.30 -8.04
C GLU A 207 2.91 4.71 -8.99
N PRO A 208 1.67 4.89 -8.50
CA PRO A 208 0.49 5.03 -9.34
C PRO A 208 0.45 6.34 -10.15
N THR A 209 1.38 7.25 -9.91
CA THR A 209 1.45 8.56 -10.58
C THR A 209 2.74 8.77 -11.37
N THR A 210 3.61 7.76 -11.42
CA THR A 210 4.85 7.83 -12.22
C THR A 210 4.52 7.97 -13.70
N ALA A 211 5.27 8.82 -14.40
CA ALA A 211 5.09 9.20 -15.82
C ALA A 211 3.77 9.95 -16.13
N LEU A 212 3.06 10.48 -15.14
CA LEU A 212 1.94 11.39 -15.32
C LEU A 212 2.39 12.84 -15.14
N ASP A 213 1.76 13.77 -15.87
CA ASP A 213 1.94 15.19 -15.61
C ASP A 213 1.33 15.60 -14.25
N VAL A 214 1.77 16.72 -13.70
CA VAL A 214 1.39 17.19 -12.35
C VAL A 214 -0.13 17.30 -12.18
N THR A 215 -0.85 17.77 -13.21
CA THR A 215 -2.30 17.92 -13.17
C THR A 215 -3.00 16.56 -13.09
N THR A 216 -2.58 15.62 -13.94
CA THR A 216 -3.11 14.25 -13.95
C THR A 216 -2.76 13.50 -12.65
N GLN A 217 -1.54 13.71 -12.12
CA GLN A 217 -1.12 13.17 -10.82
C GLN A 217 -2.06 13.63 -9.70
N SER A 218 -2.32 14.93 -9.58
CA SER A 218 -3.23 15.49 -8.58
C SER A 218 -4.66 14.93 -8.71
N GLN A 219 -5.13 14.72 -9.94
CA GLN A 219 -6.44 14.11 -10.20
C GLN A 219 -6.50 12.64 -9.78
N VAL A 220 -5.43 11.86 -9.99
CA VAL A 220 -5.36 10.45 -9.56
C VAL A 220 -5.32 10.35 -8.03
N LEU A 221 -4.58 11.23 -7.36
CA LEU A 221 -4.54 11.26 -5.88
C LEU A 221 -5.89 11.66 -5.29
N GLY A 222 -6.54 12.70 -5.82
CA GLY A 222 -7.89 13.07 -5.40
C GLY A 222 -8.95 11.99 -5.68
N LEU A 223 -8.74 11.16 -6.72
CA LEU A 223 -9.55 9.97 -6.96
C LEU A 223 -9.31 8.92 -5.85
N LEU A 224 -8.06 8.58 -5.56
CA LEU A 224 -7.72 7.63 -4.50
C LEU A 224 -8.28 8.07 -3.14
N ASP A 225 -8.22 9.36 -2.83
CA ASP A 225 -8.77 9.95 -1.61
C ASP A 225 -10.27 9.69 -1.47
N ARG A 226 -11.05 9.99 -2.53
CA ARG A 226 -12.48 9.70 -2.56
C ARG A 226 -12.78 8.20 -2.39
N LEU A 227 -11.99 7.34 -3.02
CA LEU A 227 -12.18 5.88 -2.95
C LEU A 227 -11.88 5.32 -1.56
N VAL A 228 -10.88 5.86 -0.85
CA VAL A 228 -10.60 5.53 0.56
C VAL A 228 -11.85 5.76 1.42
N GLU A 229 -12.48 6.94 1.28
CA GLU A 229 -13.66 7.28 2.07
C GLU A 229 -14.89 6.48 1.67
N GLN A 230 -15.16 6.35 0.36
CA GLN A 230 -16.36 5.67 -0.16
C GLN A 230 -16.37 4.18 0.13
N HIS A 231 -15.22 3.51 -0.05
CA HIS A 231 -15.10 2.06 0.11
C HIS A 231 -14.52 1.64 1.45
N ARG A 232 -14.10 2.61 2.30
CA ARG A 232 -13.39 2.36 3.57
C ARG A 232 -12.15 1.47 3.38
N THR A 233 -11.45 1.70 2.28
CA THR A 233 -10.24 0.96 1.88
C THR A 233 -9.01 1.62 2.51
N ALA A 234 -8.13 0.86 3.16
CA ALA A 234 -6.81 1.32 3.57
C ALA A 234 -5.87 1.33 2.34
N VAL A 235 -4.97 2.32 2.24
CA VAL A 235 -4.08 2.46 1.07
C VAL A 235 -2.62 2.43 1.49
N ILE A 236 -1.83 1.54 0.88
CA ILE A 236 -0.37 1.62 0.89
C ILE A 236 0.06 2.33 -0.40
N LEU A 237 0.59 3.53 -0.27
CA LEU A 237 1.12 4.29 -1.38
C LEU A 237 2.64 4.15 -1.44
N ILE A 238 3.15 3.42 -2.41
CA ILE A 238 4.58 3.31 -2.68
C ILE A 238 4.95 4.39 -3.68
N THR A 239 5.89 5.25 -3.33
CA THR A 239 6.37 6.31 -4.22
C THR A 239 7.75 6.81 -3.80
N HIS A 240 8.47 7.41 -4.75
CA HIS A 240 9.68 8.18 -4.46
C HIS A 240 9.39 9.70 -4.39
N ASN A 241 8.17 10.13 -4.65
CA ASN A 241 7.76 11.55 -4.59
C ASN A 241 7.25 11.90 -3.20
N LEU A 242 8.12 12.51 -2.40
CA LEU A 242 7.82 12.92 -1.03
C LEU A 242 6.72 13.99 -0.94
N GLY A 243 6.57 14.85 -1.94
CA GLY A 243 5.48 15.83 -1.99
C GLY A 243 4.11 15.16 -2.03
N VAL A 244 3.98 14.09 -2.82
CA VAL A 244 2.75 13.26 -2.86
C VAL A 244 2.43 12.65 -1.51
N VAL A 245 3.45 12.14 -0.83
CA VAL A 245 3.28 11.52 0.50
C VAL A 245 2.84 12.54 1.54
N SER A 246 3.44 13.73 1.53
CA SER A 246 3.05 14.85 2.42
C SER A 246 1.58 15.24 2.27
N ASP A 247 1.06 15.23 1.02
CA ASP A 247 -0.29 15.70 0.73
C ASP A 247 -1.37 14.62 0.91
N PHE A 248 -0.99 13.34 0.79
CA PHE A 248 -1.97 12.24 0.71
C PHE A 248 -1.95 11.30 1.92
N CYS A 249 -0.79 11.07 2.57
CA CYS A 249 -0.64 10.02 3.57
C CYS A 249 -0.86 10.51 5.00
N ASP A 250 -1.36 9.62 5.86
CA ASP A 250 -1.50 9.85 7.31
C ASP A 250 -0.21 9.47 8.05
N SER A 251 0.46 8.41 7.59
CA SER A 251 1.70 7.87 8.14
C SER A 251 2.71 7.52 7.04
N VAL A 252 3.97 7.47 7.41
CA VAL A 252 5.09 7.20 6.49
C VAL A 252 6.01 6.15 7.07
N ALA A 253 6.36 5.17 6.24
CA ALA A 253 7.44 4.22 6.49
C ALA A 253 8.58 4.48 5.50
N VAL A 254 9.73 4.89 6.01
CA VAL A 254 10.93 5.14 5.23
C VAL A 254 11.73 3.85 5.10
N MET A 255 11.88 3.35 3.87
CA MET A 255 12.52 2.06 3.60
C MET A 255 13.93 2.23 3.05
N TYR A 256 14.89 1.58 3.69
CA TYR A 256 16.28 1.53 3.28
C TYR A 256 16.83 0.10 3.37
N ALA A 257 17.46 -0.38 2.32
CA ALA A 257 18.08 -1.70 2.28
C ALA A 257 17.18 -2.85 2.79
N GLY A 258 15.91 -2.84 2.40
CA GLY A 258 14.93 -3.88 2.75
C GLY A 258 14.30 -3.74 4.14
N ARG A 259 14.60 -2.70 4.93
CA ARG A 259 14.06 -2.46 6.28
C ARG A 259 13.34 -1.12 6.37
N PHE A 260 12.37 -1.02 7.25
CA PHE A 260 11.85 0.27 7.68
C PHE A 260 12.82 0.86 8.69
N VAL A 261 13.41 2.00 8.35
CA VAL A 261 14.38 2.69 9.20
C VAL A 261 13.73 3.79 10.06
N GLU A 262 12.58 4.28 9.61
CA GLU A 262 11.74 5.21 10.39
C GLU A 262 10.28 5.04 9.95
N THR A 263 9.38 4.88 10.93
CA THR A 263 7.93 4.85 10.72
C THR A 263 7.26 5.78 11.70
N SER A 264 6.45 6.72 11.20
CA SER A 264 5.77 7.73 12.03
C SER A 264 4.63 8.40 11.28
N GLY A 265 3.87 9.25 11.96
CA GLY A 265 2.96 10.20 11.32
C GLY A 265 3.68 11.10 10.31
N VAL A 266 3.01 11.45 9.23
CA VAL A 266 3.57 12.23 8.10
C VAL A 266 4.23 13.52 8.58
N ASP A 267 3.57 14.30 9.44
CA ASP A 267 4.11 15.57 9.97
C ASP A 267 5.46 15.41 10.67
N HIS A 268 5.63 14.31 11.43
CA HIS A 268 6.89 14.07 12.12
C HIS A 268 8.03 13.82 11.14
N VAL A 269 7.83 12.90 10.19
CA VAL A 269 8.89 12.56 9.22
C VAL A 269 9.30 13.80 8.41
N PHE A 270 8.34 14.66 8.03
CA PHE A 270 8.61 15.81 7.19
C PHE A 270 9.21 17.01 7.94
N LEU A 271 8.76 17.24 9.17
CA LEU A 271 9.20 18.40 9.96
C LEU A 271 10.40 18.08 10.84
N ASN A 272 10.46 16.87 11.38
CA ASN A 272 11.37 16.48 12.45
C ASN A 272 11.91 15.05 12.27
N PRO A 273 12.49 14.71 11.09
CA PRO A 273 12.98 13.36 10.85
C PRO A 273 14.03 12.93 11.86
N THR A 274 13.84 11.78 12.47
CA THR A 274 14.73 11.27 13.50
C THR A 274 15.87 10.43 12.90
N HIS A 275 15.59 9.61 11.86
CA HIS A 275 16.64 8.83 11.22
C HIS A 275 17.47 9.68 10.25
N PRO A 276 18.83 9.59 10.26
CA PRO A 276 19.69 10.39 9.37
C PRO A 276 19.42 10.17 7.88
N TYR A 277 18.93 8.98 7.48
CA TYR A 277 18.53 8.72 6.10
C TYR A 277 17.26 9.48 5.70
N SER A 278 16.25 9.50 6.58
CA SER A 278 15.02 10.26 6.35
C SER A 278 15.32 11.76 6.18
N GLU A 279 16.18 12.29 7.05
CA GLU A 279 16.65 13.68 6.94
C GLU A 279 17.38 13.95 5.61
N ALA A 280 18.28 13.03 5.21
CA ALA A 280 19.02 13.15 3.95
C ALA A 280 18.08 13.07 2.73
N LEU A 281 17.08 12.18 2.77
CA LEU A 281 16.09 12.01 1.71
C LEU A 281 15.26 13.28 1.52
N LEU A 282 14.79 13.90 2.62
CA LEU A 282 14.04 15.14 2.59
C LEU A 282 14.87 16.33 2.09
N LYS A 283 16.16 16.39 2.41
CA LYS A 283 17.06 17.42 1.91
C LYS A 283 17.25 17.36 0.39
N CYS A 284 17.06 16.20 -0.23
CA CYS A 284 17.14 16.04 -1.68
C CYS A 284 15.89 16.54 -2.41
N VAL A 285 14.79 16.85 -1.70
CA VAL A 285 13.58 17.41 -2.31
C VAL A 285 13.86 18.85 -2.75
N PRO A 286 13.61 19.20 -4.02
CA PRO A 286 13.79 20.56 -4.49
C PRO A 286 12.90 21.54 -3.70
N ASN A 287 13.52 22.50 -3.04
CA ASN A 287 12.83 23.62 -2.39
C ASN A 287 13.22 24.91 -3.14
N PRO A 288 12.25 25.65 -3.75
CA PRO A 288 12.52 26.87 -4.49
C PRO A 288 13.31 27.93 -3.68
N GLU A 289 13.09 28.01 -2.37
CA GLU A 289 13.80 28.93 -1.49
C GLU A 289 15.28 28.58 -1.32
N ARG A 290 15.61 27.28 -1.35
CA ARG A 290 17.00 26.78 -1.23
C ARG A 290 17.73 26.70 -2.58
N LEU A 291 17.02 26.70 -3.70
CA LEU A 291 17.65 26.71 -5.02
C LEU A 291 18.57 27.92 -5.28
N ALA A 292 18.34 29.04 -4.57
CA ALA A 292 19.20 30.21 -4.62
C ALA A 292 20.53 30.05 -3.83
N GLU A 293 20.65 29.01 -2.99
CA GLU A 293 21.80 28.82 -2.07
C GLU A 293 22.89 27.90 -2.64
N GLY A 294 22.66 27.23 -3.79
CA GLY A 294 23.65 26.36 -4.40
C GLY A 294 23.07 25.08 -5.02
N PRO A 295 23.93 24.09 -5.37
CA PRO A 295 23.49 22.84 -5.92
C PRO A 295 22.63 22.04 -4.90
N LEU A 296 21.63 21.29 -5.43
CA LEU A 296 20.80 20.45 -4.59
C LEU A 296 21.65 19.43 -3.80
N PRO A 297 21.37 19.26 -2.51
CA PRO A 297 22.02 18.22 -1.72
C PRO A 297 21.74 16.85 -2.32
N ALA A 298 22.74 15.97 -2.30
CA ALA A 298 22.61 14.57 -2.69
C ALA A 298 23.03 13.66 -1.54
N ILE A 299 22.40 12.51 -1.42
CA ILE A 299 22.85 11.49 -0.47
C ILE A 299 24.19 10.94 -0.95
N THR A 300 25.23 11.12 -0.14
CA THR A 300 26.60 10.75 -0.52
C THR A 300 26.73 9.24 -0.71
N GLY A 301 27.55 8.81 -1.68
CA GLY A 301 27.80 7.38 -1.95
C GLY A 301 26.67 6.69 -2.73
N PHE A 302 26.86 5.39 -2.95
CA PHE A 302 25.89 4.57 -3.68
C PHE A 302 24.96 3.82 -2.72
N PRO A 303 23.71 3.50 -3.14
CA PRO A 303 22.86 2.56 -2.43
C PRO A 303 23.60 1.25 -2.15
N PRO A 304 23.37 0.58 -1.01
CA PRO A 304 24.06 -0.65 -0.67
C PRO A 304 23.68 -1.79 -1.62
N ASP A 305 24.64 -2.69 -1.89
CA ASP A 305 24.34 -3.97 -2.53
C ASP A 305 23.57 -4.85 -1.52
N LEU A 306 22.32 -5.16 -1.83
CA LEU A 306 21.48 -6.00 -0.96
C LEU A 306 21.96 -7.46 -0.84
N ALA A 307 22.94 -7.87 -1.66
CA ALA A 307 23.61 -9.15 -1.54
C ALA A 307 24.83 -9.10 -0.61
N GLN A 308 25.35 -7.89 -0.28
CA GLN A 308 26.54 -7.68 0.53
C GLN A 308 26.34 -6.56 1.55
N LEU A 309 25.34 -6.73 2.41
CA LEU A 309 25.03 -5.74 3.43
C LEU A 309 26.08 -5.73 4.55
N PRO A 310 26.39 -4.56 5.13
CA PRO A 310 27.27 -4.48 6.29
C PRO A 310 26.66 -5.20 7.50
N GLY A 311 27.49 -5.71 8.40
CA GLY A 311 27.04 -6.40 9.61
C GLY A 311 26.34 -5.51 10.64
N GLY A 312 26.57 -4.18 10.55
CA GLY A 312 25.95 -3.16 11.40
C GLY A 312 24.75 -2.47 10.74
N CYS A 313 24.64 -1.15 10.99
CA CYS A 313 23.65 -0.30 10.35
C CYS A 313 23.89 -0.22 8.84
N SER A 314 22.88 -0.60 8.04
CA SER A 314 23.00 -0.60 6.58
C SER A 314 23.26 0.80 5.99
N PHE A 315 22.89 1.86 6.69
CA PHE A 315 23.14 3.25 6.28
C PHE A 315 24.49 3.79 6.77
N ALA A 316 25.20 3.13 7.70
CA ALA A 316 26.45 3.63 8.29
C ALA A 316 27.46 4.16 7.28
N PRO A 317 27.74 3.50 6.13
CA PRO A 317 28.74 3.98 5.16
C PRO A 317 28.39 5.35 4.54
N ARG A 318 27.11 5.73 4.53
CA ARG A 318 26.57 6.96 3.95
C ARG A 318 26.11 7.96 5.01
N CYS A 319 26.08 7.53 6.28
CA CYS A 319 25.50 8.28 7.39
C CYS A 319 26.43 9.43 7.81
N PRO A 320 25.98 10.71 7.79
CA PRO A 320 26.80 11.82 8.23
C PRO A 320 27.09 11.79 9.74
N VAL A 321 26.31 11.04 10.53
CA VAL A 321 26.45 10.92 11.98
C VAL A 321 27.23 9.68 12.37
N GLY A 322 26.95 8.55 11.74
CA GLY A 322 27.42 7.22 12.18
C GLY A 322 28.58 6.62 11.39
N ARG A 323 29.02 7.20 10.27
CA ARG A 323 30.03 6.60 9.40
C ARG A 323 31.41 6.41 10.05
N GLU A 324 31.72 7.20 11.09
CA GLU A 324 32.98 7.10 11.85
C GLU A 324 32.80 6.45 13.23
N VAL A 325 31.57 5.98 13.52
CA VAL A 325 31.23 5.37 14.81
C VAL A 325 31.30 3.85 14.71
N ALA A 326 32.20 3.22 15.44
CA ALA A 326 32.45 1.78 15.42
C ALA A 326 31.14 0.98 15.67
N GLN A 327 30.33 1.38 16.64
CA GLN A 327 29.07 0.72 16.94
C GLN A 327 28.14 0.61 15.71
N CYS A 328 28.10 1.67 14.85
CA CYS A 328 27.27 1.65 13.66
C CYS A 328 27.74 0.66 12.61
N HIS A 329 29.02 0.29 12.59
CA HIS A 329 29.58 -0.70 11.67
C HIS A 329 29.50 -2.12 12.21
N GLU A 330 29.56 -2.28 13.52
CA GLU A 330 29.65 -3.59 14.19
C GLU A 330 28.29 -4.16 14.59
N GLN A 331 27.32 -3.29 14.90
CA GLN A 331 26.02 -3.70 15.45
C GLN A 331 24.87 -3.13 14.61
N ALA A 332 23.92 -3.99 14.25
CA ALA A 332 22.67 -3.54 13.67
C ALA A 332 21.85 -2.79 14.73
N PRO A 333 21.31 -1.60 14.43
CA PRO A 333 20.45 -0.89 15.36
C PRO A 333 19.15 -1.68 15.58
N ARG A 334 18.61 -1.59 16.80
CA ARG A 334 17.27 -2.10 17.11
C ARG A 334 16.25 -0.99 16.91
N PRO A 335 14.96 -1.33 16.63
CA PRO A 335 13.89 -0.36 16.65
C PRO A 335 13.79 0.32 18.03
N HIS A 336 13.73 1.65 18.03
CA HIS A 336 13.48 2.48 19.19
C HIS A 336 12.14 3.18 19.03
N HIS A 337 11.29 3.13 20.06
CA HIS A 337 10.06 3.90 20.09
C HIS A 337 10.33 5.26 20.68
N VAL A 338 10.11 6.30 19.90
CA VAL A 338 10.32 7.69 20.27
C VAL A 338 8.98 8.41 20.34
N ALA A 339 8.69 9.09 21.44
CA ALA A 339 7.49 9.90 21.56
C ALA A 339 7.62 11.17 20.71
N THR A 340 6.65 11.44 19.85
CA THR A 340 6.59 12.62 18.99
C THR A 340 5.25 13.35 19.13
N ALA A 341 5.16 14.59 18.64
CA ALA A 341 3.92 15.35 18.68
C ALA A 341 2.78 14.69 17.86
N SER A 342 3.13 13.92 16.82
CA SER A 342 2.19 13.24 15.92
C SER A 342 1.93 11.77 16.33
N GLY A 343 2.33 11.36 17.53
CA GLY A 343 2.24 9.98 18.01
C GLY A 343 3.60 9.29 18.12
N PRO A 344 3.66 7.98 18.42
CA PRO A 344 4.92 7.26 18.53
C PRO A 344 5.58 7.10 17.16
N ALA A 345 6.88 7.32 17.09
CA ALA A 345 7.73 6.96 15.96
C ALA A 345 8.55 5.72 16.31
N GLU A 346 8.73 4.82 15.33
CA GLU A 346 9.67 3.72 15.42
C GLU A 346 10.88 4.02 14.54
N VAL A 347 12.09 3.96 15.10
CA VAL A 347 13.32 4.40 14.43
C VAL A 347 14.45 3.38 14.63
N GLU A 348 15.01 2.85 13.56
CA GLU A 348 16.18 1.95 13.59
C GLU A 348 17.50 2.74 13.54
N CYS A 349 17.84 3.44 14.62
CA CYS A 349 19.08 4.20 14.73
C CYS A 349 19.65 4.15 16.15
N HIS A 350 20.96 3.94 16.28
CA HIS A 350 21.65 3.97 17.60
C HIS A 350 21.52 5.32 18.32
N PHE A 351 21.26 6.39 17.58
CA PHE A 351 21.13 7.77 18.08
C PHE A 351 19.69 8.28 18.12
N ALA A 352 18.69 7.41 17.97
CA ALA A 352 17.29 7.81 17.87
C ALA A 352 16.84 8.72 19.02
N GLU A 353 17.11 8.35 20.27
CA GLU A 353 16.72 9.13 21.45
C GLU A 353 17.41 10.50 21.53
N GLN A 354 18.72 10.54 21.22
CA GLN A 354 19.50 11.78 21.24
C GLN A 354 19.03 12.76 20.17
N ARG A 355 18.72 12.24 18.97
CA ARG A 355 18.25 13.04 17.85
C ARG A 355 16.83 13.57 18.07
N SER A 356 15.95 12.74 18.60
CA SER A 356 14.60 13.16 18.97
C SER A 356 14.60 14.26 20.05
N ALA A 357 15.55 14.22 20.99
CA ALA A 357 15.68 15.25 22.02
C ALA A 357 16.19 16.60 21.45
N GLN A 358 16.93 16.61 20.35
CA GLN A 358 17.43 17.82 19.68
C GLN A 358 16.36 18.55 18.87
N VAL A 359 15.29 17.87 18.50
CA VAL A 359 14.16 18.39 17.71
C VAL A 359 13.14 19.15 18.59
N LYS A 360 13.34 19.23 19.90
CA LYS A 360 12.49 20.03 20.78
C LYS A 360 12.86 21.51 20.65
N VAL A 361 12.21 22.19 19.68
CA VAL A 361 11.78 23.63 19.85
C VAL A 361 10.73 23.93 18.78
#